data_64fc6b8a0b1a95152f4c3a191ecf706d
#
_entry.id   64fc6b8a0b1a95152f4c3a191ecf706d
#
_cell.length_a   1.000
_cell.length_b   1.000
_cell.length_c   1.000
_cell.angle_alpha   90.00
_cell.angle_beta   90.00
_cell.angle_gamma   90.00
#
_symmetry.space_group_name_H-M   'P 1'
#
loop_
_entity.id
_entity.type
_entity.pdbx_description
1 polymer ?
#
loop_
_entity_poly.entity_id
_entity_poly.type
_entity_poly.pdbx_seq_one_letter_code
_entity_poly.pdbx_strand_id
1 'polypeptide(L)' 'MKAIFEVPDVEHQGDIDHFTGIIQDAGGKILKVNWSGEEDDAAYIVYQCQDKNHQKQILEKLENE' A
#
# COMPACT_ATOMS: atom_id res chain seq x y z
N MET A 1 7.35 0.25 -12.97
CA MET A 1 5.92 -0.04 -13.12
C MET A 1 5.17 0.52 -11.91
N LYS A 2 4.07 1.19 -12.14
CA LYS A 2 3.22 1.74 -11.07
C LYS A 2 2.09 0.78 -10.74
N ALA A 3 1.74 0.71 -9.46
CA ALA A 3 0.63 -0.09 -8.97
C ALA A 3 -0.11 0.68 -7.88
N ILE A 4 -1.34 0.26 -7.61
CA ILE A 4 -2.17 0.88 -6.58
C ILE A 4 -2.67 -0.23 -5.65
N PHE A 5 -2.54 0.01 -4.34
CA PHE A 5 -3.09 -0.87 -3.33
C PHE A 5 -4.14 -0.13 -2.52
N GLU A 6 -5.33 -0.71 -2.40
CA GLU A 6 -6.41 -0.15 -1.59
C GLU A 6 -6.35 -0.73 -0.18
N VAL A 7 -6.31 0.17 0.81
CA VAL A 7 -6.43 -0.19 2.23
C VAL A 7 -7.87 0.11 2.65
N PRO A 8 -8.72 -0.90 2.84
CA PRO A 8 -10.11 -0.67 3.22
C PRO A 8 -10.23 -0.31 4.70
N ASP A 9 -11.27 0.44 5.04
CA ASP A 9 -11.67 0.69 6.43
C ASP A 9 -10.55 1.24 7.30
N VAL A 10 -9.87 2.29 6.83
CA VAL A 10 -8.79 2.94 7.57
C VAL A 10 -9.35 3.67 8.79
N GLU A 11 -8.89 3.32 9.99
CA GLU A 11 -9.32 3.98 11.22
C GLU A 11 -8.40 5.14 11.60
N HIS A 12 -7.10 5.00 11.35
CA HIS A 12 -6.10 6.02 11.67
C HIS A 12 -4.88 5.88 10.75
N GLN A 13 -4.02 6.88 10.79
CA GLN A 13 -2.82 6.94 9.94
C GLN A 13 -1.92 5.71 10.10
N GLY A 14 -1.87 5.12 11.29
CA GLY A 14 -1.05 3.94 11.55
C GLY A 14 -1.42 2.74 10.68
N ASP A 15 -2.69 2.61 10.29
CA ASP A 15 -3.11 1.53 9.38
C ASP A 15 -2.45 1.68 8.01
N ILE A 16 -2.36 2.92 7.52
CA ILE A 16 -1.70 3.22 6.25
C ILE A 16 -0.19 2.99 6.37
N ASP A 17 0.42 3.47 7.46
CA ASP A 17 1.87 3.34 7.69
C ASP A 17 2.30 1.88 7.75
N HIS A 18 1.45 1.03 8.31
CA HIS A 18 1.70 -0.41 8.34
C HIS A 18 1.87 -0.97 6.93
N PHE A 19 0.96 -0.65 6.02
CA PHE A 19 1.01 -1.16 4.65
C PHE A 19 2.10 -0.50 3.80
N THR A 20 2.35 0.80 3.98
CA THR A 20 3.47 1.45 3.28
C THR A 20 4.80 0.84 3.71
N GLY A 21 4.94 0.48 4.99
CA GLY A 21 6.12 -0.21 5.50
C GLY A 21 6.35 -1.55 4.82
N ILE A 22 5.28 -2.34 4.64
CA ILE A 22 5.36 -3.63 3.95
C ILE A 22 5.84 -3.46 2.51
N ILE A 23 5.28 -2.48 1.79
CA ILE A 23 5.65 -2.19 0.40
C ILE A 23 7.12 -1.79 0.33
N GLN A 24 7.59 -0.90 1.21
CA GLN A 24 8.98 -0.46 1.24
C GLN A 24 9.93 -1.60 1.58
N ASP A 25 9.60 -2.42 2.55
CA ASP A 25 10.42 -3.58 2.95
C ASP A 25 10.53 -4.61 1.82
N ALA A 26 9.52 -4.66 0.96
CA ALA A 26 9.52 -5.55 -0.21
C ALA A 26 10.18 -4.91 -1.45
N GLY A 27 10.80 -3.74 -1.30
CA GLY A 27 11.53 -3.07 -2.37
C GLY A 27 10.69 -2.14 -3.23
N GLY A 28 9.43 -1.89 -2.85
CA GLY A 28 8.59 -0.92 -3.54
C GLY A 28 8.90 0.50 -3.10
N LYS A 29 8.59 1.46 -3.97
CA LYS A 29 8.75 2.89 -3.67
C LYS A 29 7.38 3.53 -3.58
N ILE A 30 7.08 4.18 -2.46
CA ILE A 30 5.81 4.89 -2.28
C ILE A 30 5.86 6.19 -3.07
N LEU A 31 4.89 6.38 -3.97
CA LEU A 31 4.78 7.58 -4.79
C LEU A 31 3.74 8.53 -4.24
N LYS A 32 2.61 8.00 -3.75
CA LYS A 32 1.52 8.83 -3.29
C LYS A 32 0.62 8.02 -2.35
N VAL A 33 0.05 8.68 -1.36
CA VAL A 33 -1.00 8.12 -0.50
C VAL A 33 -2.19 9.06 -0.54
N ASN A 34 -3.36 8.52 -0.86
CA ASN A 34 -4.63 9.25 -0.87
C ASN A 34 -5.55 8.71 0.22
N TRP A 35 -5.81 9.53 1.22
CA TRP A 35 -6.77 9.22 2.28
C TRP A 35 -7.42 10.52 2.74
N SER A 36 -8.75 10.50 2.92
CA SER A 36 -9.50 11.68 3.35
C SER A 36 -9.18 12.14 4.77
N GLY A 37 -8.60 11.26 5.57
CA GLY A 37 -8.40 11.50 7.00
C GLY A 37 -9.59 11.12 7.85
N GLU A 38 -10.67 10.63 7.23
CA GLU A 38 -11.87 10.22 7.95
C GLU A 38 -11.86 8.73 8.24
N GLU A 39 -12.33 8.37 9.42
CA GLU A 39 -12.45 6.99 9.87
C GLU A 39 -13.37 6.20 8.92
N ASP A 40 -13.02 4.94 8.67
CA ASP A 40 -13.71 3.99 7.81
C ASP A 40 -13.62 4.26 6.31
N ASP A 41 -12.99 5.35 5.88
CA ASP A 41 -12.74 5.58 4.46
C ASP A 41 -11.53 4.76 3.99
N ALA A 42 -11.60 4.28 2.75
CA ALA A 42 -10.48 3.58 2.14
C ALA A 42 -9.35 4.54 1.80
N ALA A 43 -8.11 4.05 1.91
CA ALA A 43 -6.93 4.77 1.43
C ALA A 43 -6.37 4.04 0.21
N TYR A 44 -5.70 4.81 -0.66
CA TYR A 44 -5.07 4.28 -1.86
C TYR A 44 -3.58 4.61 -1.82
N ILE A 45 -2.75 3.58 -1.92
CA ILE A 45 -1.30 3.72 -1.94
C ILE A 45 -0.83 3.47 -3.36
N VAL A 46 -0.26 4.50 -3.99
CA VAL A 46 0.38 4.38 -5.31
C VAL A 46 1.86 4.11 -5.07
N TYR A 47 2.36 3.03 -5.63
CA TYR A 47 3.76 2.67 -5.46
C TYR A 47 4.39 2.23 -6.78
N GLN A 48 5.70 2.25 -6.82
CA GLN A 48 6.48 1.79 -7.96
C GLN A 48 7.15 0.47 -7.62
N CYS A 49 7.06 -0.49 -8.55
CA CYS A 49 7.74 -1.77 -8.47
C CYS A 49 8.51 -2.01 -9.76
N GLN A 50 9.34 -3.07 -9.79
CA GLN A 50 10.21 -3.34 -10.92
C GLN A 50 9.44 -3.88 -12.13
N ASP A 51 8.58 -4.88 -11.89
CA ASP A 51 7.81 -5.56 -12.92
C ASP A 51 6.61 -6.26 -12.32
N LYS A 52 5.88 -7.03 -13.12
CA LYS A 52 4.70 -7.77 -12.66
C LYS A 52 5.01 -8.83 -11.60
N ASN A 53 6.16 -9.48 -11.71
CA ASN A 53 6.56 -10.47 -10.72
C ASN A 53 6.81 -9.79 -9.36
N HIS A 54 7.49 -8.66 -9.38
CA HIS A 54 7.74 -7.88 -8.17
C HIS A 54 6.41 -7.39 -7.57
N GLN A 55 5.50 -6.90 -8.41
CA GLN A 55 4.16 -6.50 -7.95
C GLN A 55 3.44 -7.65 -7.26
N LYS A 56 3.48 -8.84 -7.86
CA LYS A 56 2.85 -10.03 -7.30
C LYS A 56 3.43 -10.39 -5.93
N GLN A 57 4.74 -10.31 -5.79
CA GLN A 57 5.42 -10.58 -4.51
C GLN A 57 4.98 -9.60 -3.43
N ILE A 58 4.89 -8.31 -3.79
CA ILE A 58 4.44 -7.26 -2.86
C ILE A 58 2.99 -7.53 -2.44
N LEU A 59 2.11 -7.84 -3.41
CA LEU A 59 0.69 -8.12 -3.12
C LEU A 59 0.54 -9.34 -2.19
N GLU A 60 1.32 -10.38 -2.39
CA GLU A 60 1.28 -11.55 -1.51
C GLU A 60 1.61 -11.18 -0.06
N LYS A 61 2.59 -10.30 0.14
CA LYS A 61 2.96 -9.83 1.48
C LYS A 61 1.87 -8.97 2.09
N LEU A 62 1.24 -8.11 1.29
CA LEU A 62 0.14 -7.25 1.75
C LEU A 62 -1.09 -8.07 2.14
N GLU A 63 -1.41 -9.11 1.37
CA GLU A 63 -2.58 -9.96 1.62
C GLU A 63 -2.40 -10.92 2.79
N ASN A 64 -1.17 -11.22 3.17
CA ASN A 64 -0.86 -12.13 4.27
C ASN A 64 -0.74 -11.43 5.62
N GLU A 65 -1.11 -10.19 5.70
CA GLU A 65 -1.11 -9.42 6.95
C GLU A 65 -2.36 -9.62 7.80
#